data_0f9a57948e3643a73d3e07606ed883a2
#
_entry.id   0f9a57948e3643a73d3e07606ed883a2
#
_cell.length_a   1.000
_cell.length_b   1.000
_cell.length_c   1.000
_cell.angle_alpha   90.00
_cell.angle_beta   90.00
_cell.angle_gamma   90.00
#
_symmetry.space_group_name_H-M   'P 1'
#
loop_
_entity.id
_entity.type
_entity.pdbx_description
1 polymer ?
#
loop_
_entity_poly.entity_id
_entity_poly.type
_entity_poly.pdbx_seq_one_letter_code
_entity_poly.pdbx_strand_id
1 'polypeptide(L)'
;MNGVLKPGSIVCAKYLDFENKERIGIFCVLYDEQLDASNNFKGNIVALKVSTSYSMITNYCVPLTDGRNDFLEKDCMTLCSKVHTLDKSQVYKVLGSLHPHTLRQVYKVYRRFETELERQLEDYI
;
A
#
# COMPACT_ATOMS: atom_id res chain seq x y z
N MET A 1 15.74 10.29 4.00
CA MET A 1 15.20 9.00 3.51
C MET A 1 16.11 8.46 2.42
N ASN A 2 16.52 7.24 2.57
CA ASN A 2 17.39 6.57 1.60
C ASN A 2 16.53 5.67 0.73
N GLY A 3 16.53 5.95 -0.56
CA GLY A 3 15.83 5.13 -1.53
C GLY A 3 14.82 5.91 -2.34
N VAL A 4 14.52 5.38 -3.50
CA VAL A 4 13.59 5.96 -4.46
C VAL A 4 12.24 5.32 -4.26
N LEU A 5 11.20 6.14 -4.09
CA LEU A 5 9.82 5.66 -3.99
C LEU A 5 9.26 5.44 -5.38
N LYS A 6 8.70 4.27 -5.59
CA LYS A 6 8.07 3.86 -6.85
C LYS A 6 6.92 2.90 -6.56
N PRO A 7 6.06 2.61 -7.54
CA PRO A 7 5.01 1.61 -7.33
C PRO A 7 5.62 0.28 -6.87
N GLY A 8 5.04 -0.28 -5.81
CA GLY A 8 5.51 -1.53 -5.24
C GLY A 8 6.55 -1.38 -4.13
N SER A 9 7.00 -0.16 -3.84
CA SER A 9 7.88 0.07 -2.68
C SER A 9 7.14 -0.28 -1.39
N ILE A 10 7.79 -1.04 -0.51
CA ILE A 10 7.27 -1.34 0.82
C ILE A 10 8.01 -0.45 1.80
N VAL A 11 7.25 0.35 2.54
CA VAL A 11 7.81 1.41 3.38
C VAL A 11 7.25 1.34 4.80
N CYS A 12 8.02 1.88 5.73
CA CYS A 12 7.55 2.18 7.08
C CYS A 12 7.25 3.67 7.15
N ALA A 13 6.07 4.01 7.66
CA ALA A 13 5.64 5.40 7.74
C ALA A 13 4.90 5.66 9.04
N LYS A 14 4.97 6.93 9.46
CA LYS A 14 4.15 7.43 10.56
C LYS A 14 2.84 7.96 10.00
N TYR A 15 1.73 7.65 10.67
CA TYR A 15 0.42 8.11 10.23
C TYR A 15 -0.48 8.34 11.44
N LEU A 16 -1.56 9.07 11.25
CA LEU A 16 -2.57 9.26 12.29
C LEU A 16 -3.70 8.25 12.05
N ASP A 17 -4.09 7.55 13.12
CA ASP A 17 -5.24 6.66 13.05
C ASP A 17 -6.55 7.47 13.17
N PHE A 18 -7.69 6.78 13.17
CA PHE A 18 -8.99 7.43 13.23
C PHE A 18 -9.24 8.18 14.56
N GLU A 19 -8.45 7.89 15.59
CA GLU A 19 -8.49 8.59 16.88
C GLU A 19 -7.46 9.71 16.97
N ASN A 20 -6.80 10.06 15.85
CA ASN A 20 -5.72 11.05 15.77
C ASN A 20 -4.49 10.69 16.60
N LYS A 21 -4.29 9.41 16.87
CA LYS A 21 -3.08 8.94 17.54
C LYS A 21 -2.03 8.60 16.50
N GLU A 22 -0.78 8.99 16.76
CA GLU A 22 0.33 8.66 15.89
C GLU A 22 0.63 7.17 15.96
N ARG A 23 0.71 6.54 14.79
CA ARG A 23 1.04 5.12 14.64
C ARG A 23 2.17 4.98 13.65
N ILE A 24 2.87 3.85 13.75
CA ILE A 24 3.86 3.43 12.77
C ILE A 24 3.28 2.23 12.06
N GLY A 25 3.33 2.25 10.73
CA GLY A 25 2.78 1.16 9.93
C GLY A 25 3.63 0.86 8.71
N ILE A 26 3.35 -0.29 8.11
CA ILE A 26 3.97 -0.72 6.86
C ILE A 26 2.95 -0.52 5.74
N PHE A 27 3.42 0.00 4.62
CA PHE A 27 2.56 0.34 3.49
C PHE A 27 3.19 -0.13 2.17
N CYS A 28 2.32 -0.54 1.25
CA CYS A 28 2.69 -0.80 -0.14
C CYS A 28 2.34 0.43 -0.96
N VAL A 29 3.33 1.07 -1.52
CA VAL A 29 3.15 2.28 -2.31
C VAL A 29 2.59 1.92 -3.68
N LEU A 30 1.52 2.61 -4.11
CA LEU A 30 0.89 2.39 -5.41
C LEU A 30 1.29 3.45 -6.42
N TYR A 31 1.05 4.73 -6.10
CA TYR A 31 1.31 5.81 -7.05
C TYR A 31 1.43 7.16 -6.32
N ASP A 32 2.01 8.12 -7.03
CA ASP A 32 2.01 9.53 -6.64
C ASP A 32 0.67 10.14 -7.07
N GLU A 33 0.03 10.93 -6.20
CA GLU A 33 -1.24 11.59 -6.52
C GLU A 33 -1.16 12.47 -7.77
N GLN A 34 0.02 13.00 -8.08
CA GLN A 34 0.21 13.80 -9.27
C GLN A 34 0.39 12.97 -10.53
N LEU A 35 0.37 11.63 -10.40
CA LEU A 35 0.59 10.68 -11.48
C LEU A 35 1.91 10.94 -12.21
N ASP A 36 2.91 11.37 -11.46
CA ASP A 36 4.25 11.59 -12.00
C ASP A 36 4.90 10.24 -12.25
N ALA A 37 5.22 9.97 -13.51
CA ALA A 37 5.83 8.72 -13.93
C ALA A 37 7.35 8.68 -13.68
N SER A 38 7.92 9.70 -13.07
CA SER A 38 9.33 9.69 -12.71
C SER A 38 9.61 8.61 -11.66
N ASN A 39 10.86 8.18 -11.56
CA ASN A 39 11.27 7.11 -10.66
C ASN A 39 11.35 7.55 -9.19
N ASN A 40 10.95 8.77 -8.89
CA ASN A 40 11.00 9.28 -7.51
C ASN A 40 9.81 10.19 -7.26
N PHE A 41 8.86 9.71 -6.46
CA PHE A 41 7.65 10.45 -6.14
C PHE A 41 7.99 11.73 -5.38
N LYS A 42 7.33 12.83 -5.71
CA LYS A 42 7.65 14.15 -5.19
C LYS A 42 6.62 14.72 -4.23
N GLY A 43 5.46 14.16 -4.18
CA GLY A 43 4.38 14.71 -3.36
C GLY A 43 3.75 13.66 -2.48
N ASN A 44 2.46 13.78 -2.32
CA ASN A 44 1.68 12.79 -1.59
C ASN A 44 1.63 11.49 -2.37
N ILE A 45 1.69 10.41 -1.65
CA ILE A 45 1.65 9.08 -2.24
C ILE A 45 0.40 8.34 -1.76
N VAL A 46 -0.17 7.55 -2.65
CA VAL A 46 -1.29 6.67 -2.31
C VAL A 46 -0.71 5.28 -2.07
N ALA A 47 -1.02 4.73 -0.91
CA ALA A 47 -0.44 3.48 -0.45
C ALA A 47 -1.51 2.61 0.23
N LEU A 48 -1.27 1.31 0.23
CA LEU A 48 -2.15 0.34 0.86
C LEU A 48 -1.50 -0.16 2.14
N LYS A 49 -2.30 -0.29 3.18
CA LYS A 49 -1.84 -0.80 4.47
C LYS A 49 -1.37 -2.25 4.32
N VAL A 50 -0.25 -2.57 4.92
CA VAL A 50 0.25 -3.94 5.04
C VAL A 50 0.04 -4.40 6.49
N SER A 51 -0.53 -5.59 6.66
CA SER A 51 -0.83 -6.13 7.98
C SER A 51 -0.13 -7.46 8.19
N THR A 52 0.32 -7.71 9.41
CA THR A 52 0.82 -9.01 9.84
C THR A 52 -0.24 -9.82 10.56
N SER A 53 -1.45 -9.27 10.71
CA SER A 53 -2.55 -9.92 11.42
C SER A 53 -3.51 -10.56 10.45
N TYR A 54 -3.68 -11.87 10.55
CA TYR A 54 -4.63 -12.61 9.72
C TYR A 54 -6.09 -12.37 10.12
N SER A 55 -6.35 -11.73 11.25
CA SER A 55 -7.71 -11.36 11.64
C SER A 55 -8.31 -10.27 10.72
N MET A 56 -7.47 -9.63 9.91
CA MET A 56 -7.87 -8.59 8.97
C MET A 56 -8.13 -9.12 7.55
N ILE A 57 -8.14 -10.44 7.36
CA ILE A 57 -8.35 -11.03 6.03
C ILE A 57 -9.73 -10.65 5.50
N THR A 58 -9.75 -10.12 4.29
CA THR A 58 -10.95 -9.82 3.53
C THR A 58 -10.79 -10.36 2.11
N ASN A 59 -11.82 -10.14 1.27
CA ASN A 59 -11.74 -10.52 -0.15
C ASN A 59 -10.74 -9.67 -0.96
N TYR A 60 -10.17 -8.64 -0.34
CA TYR A 60 -9.26 -7.70 -1.00
C TYR A 60 -7.87 -7.71 -0.37
N CYS A 61 -7.42 -8.87 0.06
CA CYS A 61 -6.08 -9.06 0.63
C CYS A 61 -5.18 -9.81 -0.33
N VAL A 62 -3.91 -9.45 -0.37
CA VAL A 62 -2.89 -10.17 -1.15
C VAL A 62 -1.74 -10.54 -0.24
N PRO A 63 -1.43 -11.84 -0.07
CA PRO A 63 -0.24 -12.25 0.66
C PRO A 63 1.02 -11.77 -0.04
N LEU A 64 1.99 -11.29 0.73
CA LEU A 64 3.25 -10.80 0.19
C LEU A 64 4.42 -11.77 0.37
N THR A 65 4.26 -12.77 1.21
CA THR A 65 5.34 -13.68 1.62
C THR A 65 5.23 -15.02 0.91
N ASP A 66 5.32 -14.98 -0.44
CA ASP A 66 5.29 -16.20 -1.26
C ASP A 66 6.69 -16.70 -1.67
N GLY A 67 7.73 -16.20 -1.00
CA GLY A 67 9.11 -16.54 -1.31
C GLY A 67 9.79 -15.65 -2.34
N ARG A 68 9.03 -14.72 -2.95
CA ARG A 68 9.59 -13.79 -3.94
C ARG A 68 9.99 -12.45 -3.34
N ASN A 69 9.51 -12.16 -2.13
CA ASN A 69 9.73 -10.91 -1.43
C ASN A 69 10.46 -11.21 -0.11
N ASP A 70 11.65 -11.76 -0.21
CA ASP A 70 12.41 -12.31 0.91
C ASP A 70 12.94 -11.25 1.88
N PHE A 71 12.85 -9.96 1.52
CA PHE A 71 13.18 -8.88 2.44
C PHE A 71 12.11 -8.72 3.56
N LEU A 72 10.96 -9.39 3.42
CA LEU A 72 9.90 -9.37 4.44
C LEU A 72 10.12 -10.55 5.39
N GLU A 73 10.40 -10.24 6.65
CA GLU A 73 10.77 -11.24 7.66
C GLU A 73 9.59 -11.97 8.27
N LYS A 74 8.39 -11.41 8.14
CA LYS A 74 7.17 -11.97 8.72
C LYS A 74 6.11 -12.16 7.66
N ASP A 75 5.27 -13.14 7.85
CA ASP A 75 4.10 -13.29 7.01
C ASP A 75 3.24 -12.04 7.11
N CYS A 76 2.92 -11.48 5.96
CA CYS A 76 2.14 -10.25 5.89
C CYS A 76 1.30 -10.23 4.62
N MET A 77 0.32 -9.35 4.61
CA MET A 77 -0.56 -9.17 3.48
C MET A 77 -0.86 -7.70 3.22
N THR A 78 -1.09 -7.36 1.97
CA THR A 78 -1.57 -6.03 1.61
C THR A 78 -3.08 -6.00 1.71
N LEU A 79 -3.58 -5.01 2.44
CA LEU A 79 -5.03 -4.77 2.57
C LEU A 79 -5.44 -3.77 1.51
N CYS A 80 -5.91 -4.27 0.37
CA CYS A 80 -6.16 -3.43 -0.81
C CYS A 80 -7.38 -2.52 -0.66
N SER A 81 -8.18 -2.71 0.39
CA SER A 81 -9.29 -1.81 0.74
C SER A 81 -8.90 -0.76 1.78
N LYS A 82 -7.69 -0.81 2.32
CA LYS A 82 -7.20 0.15 3.31
C LYS A 82 -6.22 1.11 2.64
N VAL A 83 -6.79 2.11 1.98
CA VAL A 83 -6.06 3.09 1.19
C VAL A 83 -5.71 4.29 2.05
N HIS A 84 -4.44 4.68 2.02
CA HIS A 84 -3.94 5.83 2.76
C HIS A 84 -3.24 6.79 1.81
N THR A 85 -3.38 8.08 2.08
CA THR A 85 -2.57 9.11 1.44
C THR A 85 -1.50 9.53 2.43
N LEU A 86 -0.24 9.38 2.05
CA LEU A 86 0.90 9.72 2.90
C LEU A 86 1.69 10.84 2.27
N ASP A 87 2.08 11.82 3.09
CA ASP A 87 3.10 12.78 2.68
C ASP A 87 4.44 12.03 2.67
N LYS A 88 5.28 12.35 1.71
CA LYS A 88 6.58 11.71 1.57
C LYS A 88 7.42 11.83 2.85
N SER A 89 7.27 12.93 3.59
CA SER A 89 7.98 13.17 4.85
C SER A 89 7.59 12.20 5.96
N GLN A 90 6.43 11.54 5.84
CA GLN A 90 5.98 10.55 6.82
C GLN A 90 6.71 9.20 6.65
N VAL A 91 7.31 8.97 5.48
CA VAL A 91 8.05 7.74 5.19
C VAL A 91 9.46 7.89 5.75
N TYR A 92 9.84 7.02 6.66
CA TYR A 92 11.16 7.10 7.27
C TYR A 92 12.06 5.90 6.92
N LYS A 93 11.52 4.86 6.31
CA LYS A 93 12.31 3.70 5.92
C LYS A 93 11.68 3.01 4.71
N VAL A 94 12.51 2.64 3.74
CA VAL A 94 12.11 1.80 2.62
C VAL A 94 12.65 0.39 2.90
N LEU A 95 11.76 -0.58 2.99
CA LEU A 95 12.13 -1.97 3.27
C LEU A 95 12.60 -2.70 2.02
N GLY A 96 11.99 -2.40 0.89
CA GLY A 96 12.30 -3.04 -0.38
C GLY A 96 11.23 -2.73 -1.41
N SER A 97 11.27 -3.46 -2.51
CA SER A 97 10.27 -3.36 -3.58
C SER A 97 9.69 -4.74 -3.86
N LEU A 98 8.38 -4.79 -4.06
CA LEU A 98 7.72 -6.05 -4.40
C LEU A 98 8.22 -6.58 -5.74
N HIS A 99 8.30 -7.90 -5.84
CA HIS A 99 8.49 -8.57 -7.12
C HIS A 99 7.37 -8.14 -8.08
N PRO A 100 7.68 -7.90 -9.37
CA PRO A 100 6.67 -7.42 -10.33
C PRO A 100 5.42 -8.30 -10.40
N HIS A 101 5.57 -9.61 -10.24
CA HIS A 101 4.43 -10.53 -10.23
C HIS A 101 3.50 -10.24 -9.05
N THR A 102 4.05 -10.03 -7.86
CA THR A 102 3.28 -9.72 -6.66
C THR A 102 2.61 -8.35 -6.78
N LEU A 103 3.34 -7.36 -7.28
CA LEU A 103 2.77 -6.02 -7.51
C LEU A 103 1.58 -6.08 -8.47
N ARG A 104 1.66 -6.90 -9.52
CA ARG A 104 0.57 -7.08 -10.47
C ARG A 104 -0.67 -7.66 -9.78
N GLN A 105 -0.48 -8.62 -8.88
CA GLN A 105 -1.59 -9.19 -8.10
C GLN A 105 -2.22 -8.15 -7.19
N VAL A 106 -1.40 -7.36 -6.51
CA VAL A 106 -1.89 -6.26 -5.65
C VAL A 106 -2.72 -5.28 -6.47
N TYR A 107 -2.21 -4.88 -7.63
CA TYR A 107 -2.91 -3.95 -8.50
C TYR A 107 -4.26 -4.51 -8.98
N LYS A 108 -4.31 -5.79 -9.35
CA LYS A 108 -5.56 -6.43 -9.79
C LYS A 108 -6.61 -6.43 -8.68
N VAL A 109 -6.20 -6.77 -7.47
CA VAL A 109 -7.12 -6.82 -6.32
C VAL A 109 -7.58 -5.40 -5.94
N TYR A 110 -6.68 -4.44 -5.97
CA TYR A 110 -7.01 -3.04 -5.72
C TYR A 110 -8.02 -2.52 -6.76
N ARG A 111 -7.81 -2.83 -8.04
CA ARG A 111 -8.75 -2.45 -9.10
C ARG A 111 -10.13 -3.08 -8.90
N ARG A 112 -10.17 -4.33 -8.47
CA ARG A 112 -11.43 -5.01 -8.17
C ARG A 112 -12.16 -4.31 -7.02
N PHE A 113 -11.44 -3.89 -5.99
CA PHE A 113 -12.01 -3.13 -4.89
C PHE A 113 -12.58 -1.79 -5.37
N GLU A 114 -11.84 -1.05 -6.17
CA GLU A 114 -12.29 0.23 -6.72
C GLU A 114 -13.55 0.07 -7.56
N THR A 115 -13.59 -0.96 -8.40
CA THR A 115 -14.74 -1.23 -9.26
C THR A 115 -15.99 -1.54 -8.44
N GLU A 116 -15.85 -2.33 -7.39
CA GLU A 116 -16.96 -2.66 -6.50
C GLU A 116 -17.44 -1.43 -5.74
N LEU A 117 -16.51 -0.61 -5.26
CA LEU A 117 -16.85 0.64 -4.58
C LEU A 117 -17.61 1.58 -5.52
N GLU A 118 -17.15 1.74 -6.75
CA GLU A 118 -17.78 2.56 -7.76
C GLU A 118 -19.20 2.05 -8.05
N ARG A 119 -19.37 0.75 -8.21
CA ARG A 119 -20.67 0.13 -8.44
C ARG A 119 -21.64 0.43 -7.29
N GLN A 120 -21.19 0.33 -6.04
CA GLN A 120 -22.02 0.62 -4.89
C GLN A 120 -22.41 2.10 -4.81
N LEU A 121 -21.47 3.00 -5.15
CA LEU A 121 -21.73 4.42 -5.14
C LEU A 121 -22.72 4.85 -6.22
N GLU A 122 -22.75 4.18 -7.35
CA GLU A 122 -23.70 4.47 -8.43
C GLU A 122 -25.16 4.34 -7.98
N ASP A 123 -25.44 3.47 -7.01
CA ASP A 123 -26.79 3.28 -6.48
C ASP A 123 -27.27 4.49 -5.68
N TYR A 124 -26.37 5.43 -5.35
CA TYR A 124 -26.68 6.61 -4.56
C TYR A 124 -26.58 7.94 -5.33
N ILE A 125 -26.26 7.87 -6.61
CA ILE A 125 -26.06 9.08 -7.43
C ILE A 125 -27.30 9.38 -8.28
#